data_a40cfa70fb06080917e06e7228c30cc0
#
_entry.id   a40cfa70fb06080917e06e7228c30cc0
#
_cell.length_a   1.000
_cell.length_b   1.000
_cell.length_c   1.000
_cell.angle_alpha   90.00
_cell.angle_beta   90.00
_cell.angle_gamma   90.00
#
_symmetry.space_group_name_H-M   'P 1'
#
loop_
_entity.id
_entity.type
_entity.pdbx_description
1 polymer ?
#
loop_
_entity_poly.entity_id
_entity_poly.type
_entity_poly.pdbx_seq_one_letter_code
_entity_poly.pdbx_strand_id
1 'polypeptide(L)'
;LVRNPSLHIVLMSATIQAETFTSYFDGAPYLFIPGRTFPVQEHYLEDIVRLTSYRVPVPFTREDERLNKLVDGSMLSDADISTVRALCASNRTDYDLLAHTVAYAMKRAEKVDFTGSLTGRAAILVFCPGVGEIRQAMDAISALCTDGVVLLPLHANLAPSEQRKVFQAVHKTERKVIVAT
;
A
#
# COMPACT_ATOMS: atom_id res chain seq x y z
N LEU A 1 -31.13 -15.80 -11.32
CA LEU A 1 -32.25 -15.99 -10.37
C LEU A 1 -33.39 -16.80 -10.99
N VAL A 2 -33.66 -16.66 -12.30
CA VAL A 2 -34.73 -17.43 -13.01
C VAL A 2 -34.54 -18.95 -12.89
N ARG A 3 -33.32 -19.45 -12.78
CA ARG A 3 -33.04 -20.90 -12.66
C ARG A 3 -33.14 -21.46 -11.24
N ASN A 4 -33.06 -20.60 -10.24
CA ASN A 4 -33.16 -21.01 -8.84
C ASN A 4 -33.86 -19.91 -8.02
N PRO A 5 -35.18 -20.03 -7.85
CA PRO A 5 -35.97 -19.00 -7.15
C PRO A 5 -35.70 -18.94 -5.63
N SER A 6 -35.04 -19.96 -5.05
CA SER A 6 -34.66 -19.95 -3.64
C SER A 6 -33.28 -19.32 -3.37
N LEU A 7 -32.56 -18.89 -4.42
CA LEU A 7 -31.24 -18.26 -4.27
C LEU A 7 -31.41 -16.81 -3.81
N HIS A 8 -30.81 -16.47 -2.70
CA HIS A 8 -30.67 -15.11 -2.21
C HIS A 8 -29.25 -14.62 -2.46
N ILE A 9 -29.13 -13.42 -3.03
CA ILE A 9 -27.84 -12.78 -3.30
C ILE A 9 -27.70 -11.57 -2.38
N VAL A 10 -26.59 -11.49 -1.67
CA VAL A 10 -26.19 -10.33 -0.87
C VAL A 10 -24.87 -9.78 -1.44
N LEU A 11 -24.90 -8.55 -1.91
CA LEU A 11 -23.73 -7.83 -2.37
C LEU A 11 -23.20 -6.96 -1.23
N MET A 12 -21.91 -7.06 -0.94
CA MET A 12 -21.26 -6.27 0.10
C MET A 12 -20.00 -5.61 -0.44
N SER A 13 -19.85 -4.32 -0.20
CA SER A 13 -18.65 -3.57 -0.59
C SER A 13 -18.46 -2.35 0.31
N ALA A 14 -17.23 -1.92 0.50
CA ALA A 14 -16.91 -0.68 1.18
C ALA A 14 -17.12 0.55 0.28
N THR A 15 -17.10 0.39 -1.07
CA THR A 15 -17.08 1.47 -2.07
C THR A 15 -18.09 1.22 -3.18
N ILE A 16 -19.34 0.91 -2.83
CA ILE A 16 -20.38 0.63 -3.82
C ILE A 16 -21.03 1.94 -4.31
N GLN A 17 -21.20 2.05 -5.62
CA GLN A 17 -22.16 3.00 -6.20
C GLN A 17 -23.57 2.39 -6.02
N ALA A 18 -24.19 2.66 -4.91
CA ALA A 18 -25.44 2.04 -4.49
C ALA A 18 -26.53 2.16 -5.57
N GLU A 19 -26.66 3.32 -6.20
CA GLU A 19 -27.66 3.61 -7.25
C GLU A 19 -27.51 2.69 -8.46
N THR A 20 -26.28 2.41 -8.90
CA THR A 20 -26.03 1.52 -10.04
C THR A 20 -26.47 0.10 -9.74
N PHE A 21 -26.17 -0.40 -8.56
CA PHE A 21 -26.52 -1.78 -8.18
C PHE A 21 -28.00 -1.94 -7.85
N THR A 22 -28.61 -0.97 -7.17
CA THR A 22 -30.06 -1.02 -6.90
C THR A 22 -30.87 -0.98 -8.20
N SER A 23 -30.45 -0.16 -9.17
CA SER A 23 -31.09 -0.11 -10.48
C SER A 23 -30.90 -1.40 -11.27
N TYR A 24 -29.70 -1.99 -11.26
CA TYR A 24 -29.41 -3.24 -11.96
C TYR A 24 -30.23 -4.43 -11.43
N PHE A 25 -30.54 -4.45 -10.13
CA PHE A 25 -31.31 -5.50 -9.47
C PHE A 25 -32.76 -5.09 -9.17
N ASP A 26 -33.38 -4.32 -10.06
CA ASP A 26 -34.82 -3.95 -10.01
C ASP A 26 -35.24 -3.33 -8.67
N GLY A 27 -34.48 -2.41 -8.13
CA GLY A 27 -34.76 -1.74 -6.87
C GLY A 27 -34.44 -2.59 -5.62
N ALA A 28 -33.40 -3.42 -5.68
CA ALA A 28 -32.98 -4.23 -4.55
C ALA A 28 -32.78 -3.36 -3.29
N PRO A 29 -33.17 -3.84 -2.09
CA PRO A 29 -32.99 -3.09 -0.86
C PRO A 29 -31.50 -2.76 -0.61
N TYR A 30 -31.24 -1.52 -0.23
CA TYR A 30 -29.90 -1.05 0.14
C TYR A 30 -29.83 -0.77 1.64
N LEU A 31 -28.85 -1.36 2.29
CA LEU A 31 -28.54 -1.11 3.70
C LEU A 31 -27.17 -0.47 3.82
N PHE A 32 -27.13 0.74 4.34
CA PHE A 32 -25.88 1.40 4.70
C PHE A 32 -25.56 1.11 6.17
N ILE A 33 -24.38 0.54 6.41
CA ILE A 33 -23.87 0.28 7.76
C ILE A 33 -22.73 1.28 8.01
N PRO A 34 -22.95 2.34 8.80
CA PRO A 34 -21.92 3.30 9.10
C PRO A 34 -20.79 2.63 9.91
N GLY A 35 -19.58 2.69 9.40
CA GLY A 35 -18.39 2.20 10.09
C GLY A 35 -17.64 3.32 10.82
N ARG A 36 -16.81 2.95 11.80
CA ARG A 36 -15.80 3.86 12.35
C ARG A 36 -14.69 4.02 11.32
N THR A 37 -14.46 5.26 10.88
CA THR A 37 -13.31 5.60 10.05
C THR A 37 -12.16 6.06 10.95
N PHE A 38 -10.97 5.53 10.71
CA PHE A 38 -9.76 6.07 11.30
C PHE A 38 -9.19 7.14 10.38
N PRO A 39 -8.53 8.18 10.91
CA PRO A 39 -7.89 9.18 10.07
C PRO A 39 -6.78 8.51 9.23
N VAL A 40 -6.82 8.77 7.92
CA VAL A 40 -5.83 8.30 6.94
C VAL A 40 -5.06 9.52 6.45
N GLN A 41 -3.73 9.44 6.51
CA GLN A 41 -2.84 10.43 5.91
C GLN A 41 -2.32 9.86 4.60
N GLU A 42 -2.62 10.53 3.50
CA GLU A 42 -2.16 10.15 2.17
C GLU A 42 -0.81 10.82 1.89
N HIS A 43 0.09 10.06 1.28
CA HIS A 43 1.39 10.53 0.80
C HIS A 43 1.58 10.04 -0.63
N TYR A 44 1.90 10.95 -1.53
CA TYR A 44 2.16 10.65 -2.93
C TYR A 44 3.67 10.52 -3.19
N LEU A 45 4.06 10.21 -4.43
CA LEU A 45 5.44 9.94 -4.81
C LEU A 45 6.38 11.08 -4.40
N GLU A 46 5.99 12.32 -4.65
CA GLU A 46 6.73 13.52 -4.29
C GLU A 46 6.95 13.66 -2.79
N ASP A 47 5.94 13.33 -1.99
CA ASP A 47 6.07 13.33 -0.54
C ASP A 47 7.05 12.26 -0.08
N ILE A 48 6.95 11.06 -0.65
CA ILE A 48 7.80 9.93 -0.30
C ILE A 48 9.27 10.22 -0.64
N VAL A 49 9.55 10.76 -1.82
CA VAL A 49 10.91 11.18 -2.21
C VAL A 49 11.49 12.17 -1.20
N ARG A 50 10.71 13.18 -0.81
CA ARG A 50 11.10 14.18 0.19
C ARG A 50 11.30 13.57 1.58
N LEU A 51 10.34 12.76 2.05
CA LEU A 51 10.33 12.19 3.40
C LEU A 51 11.41 11.13 3.62
N THR A 52 11.76 10.38 2.58
CA THR A 52 12.81 9.37 2.61
C THR A 52 14.18 9.93 2.25
N SER A 53 14.24 11.13 1.65
CA SER A 53 15.44 11.68 1.03
C SER A 53 16.05 10.76 -0.02
N TYR A 54 15.23 9.93 -0.65
CA TYR A 54 15.67 9.00 -1.69
C TYR A 54 16.18 9.74 -2.92
N ARG A 55 17.21 9.20 -3.56
CA ARG A 55 17.81 9.78 -4.77
C ARG A 55 18.05 8.69 -5.79
N VAL A 56 17.70 8.99 -7.04
CA VAL A 56 18.02 8.11 -8.17
C VAL A 56 19.49 8.28 -8.51
N PRO A 57 20.24 7.19 -8.67
CA PRO A 57 21.71 7.27 -8.92
C PRO A 57 22.11 7.93 -10.22
N VAL A 58 21.21 7.99 -11.20
CA VAL A 58 21.51 8.53 -12.54
C VAL A 58 20.78 9.85 -12.75
N PRO A 59 21.47 10.95 -13.12
CA PRO A 59 20.80 12.22 -13.41
C PRO A 59 19.88 12.06 -14.62
N PHE A 60 18.64 12.48 -14.46
CA PHE A 60 17.64 12.51 -15.52
C PHE A 60 17.82 13.78 -16.35
N THR A 61 17.89 13.64 -17.69
CA THR A 61 18.17 14.75 -18.59
C THR A 61 16.98 15.20 -19.45
N ARG A 62 15.81 14.56 -19.33
CA ARG A 62 14.66 14.87 -20.19
C ARG A 62 13.68 15.81 -19.48
N GLU A 63 13.43 16.96 -20.09
CA GLU A 63 12.37 17.87 -19.64
C GLU A 63 11.00 17.31 -20.06
N ASP A 64 10.11 17.15 -19.10
CA ASP A 64 8.71 16.81 -19.31
C ASP A 64 7.83 17.92 -18.73
N GLU A 65 7.18 18.70 -19.60
CA GLU A 65 6.33 19.83 -19.22
C GLU A 65 5.14 19.42 -18.32
N ARG A 66 4.67 18.17 -18.43
CA ARG A 66 3.57 17.66 -17.59
C ARG A 66 4.03 17.49 -16.13
N LEU A 67 5.27 17.06 -15.94
CA LEU A 67 5.86 16.89 -14.62
C LEU A 67 6.21 18.24 -13.98
N ASN A 68 6.55 19.25 -14.76
CA ASN A 68 6.79 20.60 -14.26
C ASN A 68 5.53 21.16 -13.57
N LYS A 69 4.33 20.89 -14.12
CA LYS A 69 3.06 21.34 -13.51
C LYS A 69 2.71 20.63 -12.20
N LEU A 70 3.12 19.36 -12.04
CA LEU A 70 2.89 18.60 -10.81
C LEU A 70 3.79 19.07 -9.66
N VAL A 71 4.91 19.65 -10.00
CA VAL A 71 5.95 20.05 -9.03
C VAL A 71 5.90 21.56 -8.74
N ASP A 72 5.23 22.34 -9.60
CA ASP A 72 5.09 23.78 -9.46
C ASP A 72 4.29 24.12 -8.18
N GLY A 73 4.90 24.89 -7.28
CA GLY A 73 4.31 25.25 -5.97
C GLY A 73 4.56 24.23 -4.85
N SER A 74 5.29 23.14 -5.09
CA SER A 74 5.64 22.17 -4.05
C SER A 74 6.84 22.65 -3.21
N MET A 75 6.94 22.15 -1.95
CA MET A 75 8.09 22.38 -1.06
C MET A 75 9.25 21.42 -1.36
N LEU A 76 9.44 21.03 -2.64
CA LEU A 76 10.47 20.10 -3.09
C LEU A 76 11.76 20.85 -3.46
N SER A 77 12.90 20.26 -3.13
CA SER A 77 14.19 20.72 -3.63
C SER A 77 14.40 20.32 -5.10
N ASP A 78 15.30 20.97 -5.81
CA ASP A 78 15.65 20.59 -7.19
C ASP A 78 16.09 19.14 -7.32
N ALA A 79 16.74 18.60 -6.29
CA ALA A 79 17.13 17.20 -6.23
C ALA A 79 15.92 16.25 -6.06
N ASP A 80 14.88 16.65 -5.29
CA ASP A 80 13.64 15.90 -5.19
C ASP A 80 12.91 15.89 -6.53
N ILE A 81 12.80 17.05 -7.17
CA ILE A 81 12.18 17.21 -8.49
C ILE A 81 12.86 16.32 -9.53
N SER A 82 14.18 16.34 -9.59
CA SER A 82 14.97 15.50 -10.48
C SER A 82 14.71 14.01 -10.24
N THR A 83 14.63 13.60 -8.98
CA THR A 83 14.34 12.21 -8.59
C THR A 83 12.94 11.79 -9.00
N VAL A 84 11.92 12.60 -8.69
CA VAL A 84 10.51 12.32 -9.09
C VAL A 84 10.40 12.16 -10.59
N ARG A 85 11.02 13.06 -11.37
CA ARG A 85 11.04 12.99 -12.84
C ARG A 85 11.64 11.67 -13.34
N ALA A 86 12.80 11.28 -12.79
CA ALA A 86 13.46 10.04 -13.18
C ALA A 86 12.59 8.81 -12.88
N LEU A 87 11.95 8.76 -11.73
CA LEU A 87 11.04 7.69 -11.34
C LEU A 87 9.83 7.61 -12.27
N CYS A 88 9.16 8.73 -12.55
CA CYS A 88 8.02 8.78 -13.46
C CYS A 88 8.38 8.37 -14.90
N ALA A 89 9.60 8.69 -15.36
CA ALA A 89 10.04 8.32 -16.69
C ALA A 89 10.43 6.85 -16.85
N SER A 90 10.77 6.16 -15.75
CA SER A 90 11.24 4.78 -15.81
C SER A 90 10.14 3.78 -16.18
N ASN A 91 8.87 4.12 -15.98
CA ASN A 91 7.70 3.25 -16.16
C ASN A 91 7.86 1.86 -15.50
N ARG A 92 8.66 1.79 -14.45
CA ARG A 92 8.93 0.57 -13.66
C ARG A 92 8.81 0.89 -12.19
N THR A 93 8.41 -0.12 -11.41
CA THR A 93 8.45 -0.01 -9.95
C THR A 93 9.90 0.06 -9.49
N ASP A 94 10.21 1.08 -8.71
CA ASP A 94 11.50 1.22 -8.03
C ASP A 94 11.41 0.54 -6.65
N TYR A 95 12.01 -0.64 -6.54
CA TYR A 95 11.95 -1.45 -5.31
C TYR A 95 12.86 -0.91 -4.22
N ASP A 96 13.90 -0.16 -4.57
CA ASP A 96 14.76 0.50 -3.59
C ASP A 96 14.00 1.65 -2.92
N LEU A 97 13.27 2.46 -3.68
CA LEU A 97 12.36 3.47 -3.12
C LEU A 97 11.28 2.82 -2.25
N LEU A 98 10.71 1.70 -2.69
CA LEU A 98 9.74 0.94 -1.91
C LEU A 98 10.33 0.51 -0.56
N ALA A 99 11.54 -0.04 -0.54
CA ALA A 99 12.23 -0.43 0.69
C ALA A 99 12.50 0.78 1.61
N HIS A 100 12.93 1.91 1.06
CA HIS A 100 13.10 3.17 1.81
C HIS A 100 11.78 3.67 2.40
N THR A 101 10.67 3.52 1.65
CA THR A 101 9.33 3.87 2.11
C THR A 101 8.90 3.01 3.30
N VAL A 102 9.14 1.70 3.21
CA VAL A 102 8.86 0.76 4.32
C VAL A 102 9.70 1.11 5.54
N ALA A 103 11.01 1.36 5.37
CA ALA A 103 11.89 1.78 6.46
C ALA A 103 11.44 3.08 7.13
N TYR A 104 11.00 4.06 6.33
CA TYR A 104 10.42 5.31 6.83
C TYR A 104 9.13 5.05 7.62
N ALA A 105 8.21 4.24 7.07
CA ALA A 105 6.96 3.90 7.73
C ALA A 105 7.19 3.16 9.06
N MET A 106 8.18 2.28 9.14
CA MET A 106 8.58 1.62 10.38
C MET A 106 9.00 2.62 11.46
N LYS A 107 9.90 3.55 11.12
CA LYS A 107 10.38 4.60 12.05
C LYS A 107 9.26 5.53 12.50
N ARG A 108 8.34 5.88 11.58
CA ARG A 108 7.20 6.75 11.91
C ARG A 108 6.20 6.05 12.81
N ALA A 109 5.91 4.79 12.55
CA ALA A 109 4.97 3.99 13.33
C ALA A 109 5.47 3.69 14.76
N GLU A 110 6.76 3.81 15.04
CA GLU A 110 7.30 3.73 16.42
C GLU A 110 6.92 4.95 17.27
N LYS A 111 6.68 6.09 16.62
CA LYS A 111 6.33 7.35 17.30
C LYS A 111 4.83 7.51 17.52
N VAL A 112 4.01 6.67 16.90
CA VAL A 112 2.55 6.70 17.06
C VAL A 112 2.15 5.66 18.09
N ASP A 113 1.75 6.11 19.26
CA ASP A 113 1.20 5.27 20.32
C ASP A 113 -0.17 4.76 19.91
N PHE A 114 -0.23 3.55 19.37
CA PHE A 114 -1.48 2.84 19.13
C PHE A 114 -2.00 2.27 20.45
N THR A 115 -2.50 3.13 21.32
CA THR A 115 -3.24 2.75 22.52
C THR A 115 -4.56 2.12 22.11
N GLY A 116 -4.58 0.84 21.87
CA GLY A 116 -5.80 0.12 21.47
C GLY A 116 -5.60 -1.11 20.59
N SER A 117 -4.39 -1.40 20.17
CA SER A 117 -4.11 -2.66 19.46
C SER A 117 -3.99 -3.81 20.46
N LEU A 118 -4.93 -4.74 20.43
CA LEU A 118 -4.94 -5.96 21.22
C LEU A 118 -3.77 -6.93 20.87
N THR A 119 -3.04 -6.68 19.79
CA THR A 119 -2.11 -7.64 19.19
C THR A 119 -0.68 -7.12 18.97
N GLY A 120 -0.31 -5.95 19.51
CA GLY A 120 1.04 -5.41 19.33
C GLY A 120 1.16 -4.33 18.27
N ARG A 121 2.37 -4.15 17.69
CA ARG A 121 2.66 -3.10 16.69
C ARG A 121 1.81 -3.27 15.42
N ALA A 122 1.32 -2.15 14.86
CA ALA A 122 0.59 -2.13 13.60
C ALA A 122 1.42 -2.74 12.45
N ALA A 123 0.79 -3.52 11.58
CA ALA A 123 1.43 -4.09 10.41
C ALA A 123 1.52 -3.06 9.27
N ILE A 124 2.51 -3.24 8.39
CA ILE A 124 2.63 -2.51 7.13
C ILE A 124 2.15 -3.44 6.01
N LEU A 125 1.27 -2.94 5.16
CA LEU A 125 0.80 -3.65 3.96
C LEU A 125 1.43 -3.01 2.73
N VAL A 126 2.02 -3.84 1.87
CA VAL A 126 2.61 -3.44 0.59
C VAL A 126 1.87 -4.19 -0.50
N PHE A 127 1.22 -3.47 -1.41
CA PHE A 127 0.51 -4.09 -2.53
C PHE A 127 1.37 -4.07 -3.78
N CYS A 128 1.52 -5.24 -4.40
CA CYS A 128 2.27 -5.45 -5.64
C CYS A 128 1.35 -5.96 -6.75
N PRO A 129 1.66 -5.71 -8.03
CA PRO A 129 0.83 -6.15 -9.16
C PRO A 129 0.81 -7.68 -9.34
N GLY A 130 1.84 -8.39 -8.89
CA GLY A 130 1.95 -9.82 -9.07
C GLY A 130 2.99 -10.49 -8.16
N VAL A 131 3.09 -11.82 -8.27
CA VAL A 131 3.95 -12.65 -7.41
C VAL A 131 5.45 -12.41 -7.68
N GLY A 132 5.81 -12.07 -8.92
CA GLY A 132 7.18 -11.72 -9.28
C GLY A 132 7.63 -10.43 -8.58
N GLU A 133 6.75 -9.46 -8.53
CA GLU A 133 6.95 -8.17 -7.89
C GLU A 133 6.96 -8.29 -6.36
N ILE A 134 6.20 -9.21 -5.78
CA ILE A 134 6.28 -9.55 -4.35
C ILE A 134 7.71 -9.97 -4.00
N ARG A 135 8.34 -10.86 -4.80
CA ARG A 135 9.71 -11.32 -4.52
C ARG A 135 10.71 -10.17 -4.57
N GLN A 136 10.66 -9.35 -5.62
CA GLN A 136 11.56 -8.21 -5.78
C GLN A 136 11.40 -7.20 -4.63
N ALA A 137 10.15 -6.92 -4.22
CA ALA A 137 9.87 -6.05 -3.09
C ALA A 137 10.41 -6.64 -1.78
N MET A 138 10.22 -7.93 -1.53
CA MET A 138 10.73 -8.62 -0.34
C MET A 138 12.26 -8.62 -0.30
N ASP A 139 12.94 -8.87 -1.42
CA ASP A 139 14.39 -8.86 -1.52
C ASP A 139 14.94 -7.46 -1.19
N ALA A 140 14.36 -6.41 -1.77
CA ALA A 140 14.76 -5.03 -1.50
C ALA A 140 14.50 -4.63 -0.04
N ILE A 141 13.34 -4.98 0.51
CA ILE A 141 13.02 -4.68 1.92
C ILE A 141 13.98 -5.41 2.86
N SER A 142 14.27 -6.70 2.62
CA SER A 142 15.17 -7.46 3.49
C SER A 142 16.61 -7.00 3.41
N ALA A 143 17.05 -6.44 2.28
CA ALA A 143 18.37 -5.86 2.14
C ALA A 143 18.55 -4.57 2.96
N LEU A 144 17.48 -3.78 3.11
CA LEU A 144 17.54 -2.49 3.81
C LEU A 144 17.09 -2.60 5.29
N CYS A 145 16.08 -3.44 5.57
CA CYS A 145 15.45 -3.59 6.88
C CYS A 145 15.87 -4.94 7.48
N THR A 146 17.02 -4.99 8.17
CA THR A 146 17.59 -6.25 8.70
C THR A 146 17.03 -6.64 10.07
N ASP A 147 16.62 -5.65 10.88
CA ASP A 147 16.23 -5.90 12.26
C ASP A 147 14.77 -5.54 12.53
N GLY A 148 14.14 -6.33 13.38
CA GLY A 148 12.78 -6.06 13.87
C GLY A 148 11.67 -6.18 12.80
N VAL A 149 11.92 -6.89 11.71
CA VAL A 149 10.97 -7.09 10.61
C VAL A 149 10.62 -8.55 10.45
N VAL A 150 9.31 -8.84 10.42
CA VAL A 150 8.77 -10.13 9.98
C VAL A 150 8.13 -9.92 8.62
N LEU A 151 8.83 -10.33 7.57
CA LEU A 151 8.42 -10.14 6.18
C LEU A 151 7.62 -11.35 5.70
N LEU A 152 6.38 -11.13 5.27
CA LEU A 152 5.44 -12.19 4.91
C LEU A 152 4.85 -11.93 3.51
N PRO A 153 4.96 -12.88 2.57
CA PRO A 153 4.23 -12.79 1.31
C PRO A 153 2.76 -13.16 1.53
N LEU A 154 1.86 -12.57 0.72
CA LEU A 154 0.45 -12.94 0.72
C LEU A 154 -0.11 -12.90 -0.71
N HIS A 155 -0.46 -14.06 -1.26
CA HIS A 155 -1.11 -14.19 -2.56
C HIS A 155 -1.91 -15.50 -2.66
N ALA A 156 -2.81 -15.58 -3.63
CA ALA A 156 -3.76 -16.71 -3.77
C ALA A 156 -3.09 -18.08 -3.97
N ASN A 157 -1.87 -18.11 -4.52
CA ASN A 157 -1.15 -19.38 -4.80
C ASN A 157 -0.46 -19.97 -3.56
N LEU A 158 -0.47 -19.29 -2.42
CA LEU A 158 0.06 -19.83 -1.16
C LEU A 158 -0.88 -20.86 -0.55
N ALA A 159 -0.31 -21.88 0.09
CA ALA A 159 -1.09 -22.82 0.88
C ALA A 159 -1.86 -22.08 1.99
N PRO A 160 -3.07 -22.55 2.37
CA PRO A 160 -3.88 -21.89 3.42
C PRO A 160 -3.17 -21.73 4.78
N SER A 161 -2.24 -22.64 5.09
CA SER A 161 -1.40 -22.54 6.30
C SER A 161 -0.45 -21.35 6.24
N GLU A 162 0.15 -21.09 5.07
CA GLU A 162 1.04 -19.95 4.85
C GLU A 162 0.26 -18.62 4.87
N GLN A 163 -0.90 -18.57 4.22
CA GLN A 163 -1.76 -17.39 4.25
C GLN A 163 -2.17 -17.02 5.68
N ARG A 164 -2.41 -18.01 6.55
CA ARG A 164 -2.77 -17.75 7.96
C ARG A 164 -1.65 -17.15 8.80
N LYS A 165 -0.39 -17.25 8.38
CA LYS A 165 0.74 -16.67 9.11
C LYS A 165 0.62 -15.15 9.29
N VAL A 166 -0.01 -14.45 8.35
CA VAL A 166 -0.17 -12.99 8.44
C VAL A 166 -1.04 -12.56 9.65
N PHE A 167 -1.88 -13.45 10.17
CA PHE A 167 -2.71 -13.19 11.34
C PHE A 167 -2.07 -13.59 12.67
N GLN A 168 -0.94 -14.33 12.64
CA GLN A 168 -0.26 -14.74 13.86
C GLN A 168 0.40 -13.53 14.53
N ALA A 169 0.43 -13.51 15.85
CA ALA A 169 1.14 -12.49 16.59
C ALA A 169 2.66 -12.62 16.36
N VAL A 170 3.35 -11.50 16.34
CA VAL A 170 4.83 -11.42 16.32
C VAL A 170 5.34 -10.88 17.65
N HIS A 171 6.65 -11.00 17.88
CA HIS A 171 7.23 -10.46 19.08
C HIS A 171 7.07 -8.93 19.18
N LYS A 172 6.98 -8.40 20.41
CA LYS A 172 6.75 -6.96 20.64
C LYS A 172 7.81 -6.03 20.04
N THR A 173 9.02 -6.54 19.82
CA THR A 173 10.11 -5.80 19.16
C THR A 173 10.04 -5.88 17.63
N GLU A 174 9.21 -6.75 17.08
CA GLU A 174 9.09 -6.98 15.65
C GLU A 174 7.87 -6.30 15.06
N ARG A 175 7.94 -5.97 13.78
CA ARG A 175 6.82 -5.45 12.98
C ARG A 175 6.60 -6.32 11.77
N LYS A 176 5.35 -6.67 11.52
CA LYS A 176 4.98 -7.35 10.29
C LYS A 176 4.98 -6.39 9.11
N VAL A 177 5.62 -6.81 8.03
CA VAL A 177 5.50 -6.22 6.70
C VAL A 177 4.93 -7.30 5.80
N ILE A 178 3.70 -7.10 5.34
CA ILE A 178 2.97 -8.06 4.50
C ILE A 178 3.01 -7.54 3.08
N VAL A 179 3.63 -8.30 2.17
CA VAL A 179 3.73 -7.97 0.74
C VAL A 179 2.73 -8.82 -0.01
N ALA A 180 1.73 -8.20 -0.61
CA ALA A 180 0.54 -8.86 -1.14
C ALA A 180 0.19 -8.44 -2.59
N THR A 181 -0.62 -9.24 -3.26
CA THR A 181 -1.32 -8.89 -4.52
C THR A 181 -2.77 -8.61 -4.26
#